data_0c8fed0e1836dfb7951219516196052a
#
_entry.id   0c8fed0e1836dfb7951219516196052a
#
_cell.length_a   1.000
_cell.length_b   1.000
_cell.length_c   1.000
_cell.angle_alpha   90.00
_cell.angle_beta   90.00
_cell.angle_gamma   90.00
#
_symmetry.space_group_name_H-M   'P 1'
#
loop_
_entity.id
_entity.type
_entity.pdbx_description
1 polymer ?
#
loop_
_entity_poly.entity_id
_entity_poly.type
_entity_poly.pdbx_seq_one_letter_code
_entity_poly.pdbx_strand_id
1 'polypeptide(L)'
;MNRSLKIALSSIAWAAIAAYLVWAGGLGERKRAAVSVHEMRISVRDSAEIGIIRPADVRRWINAAGLAPVGKHIDSIDLMAITQTVGSHDFVRTAKTSVGLDGVLTVTMDQRRPVVRIMTDNGYDFYYTADGYIVPAGRHSAHYVPVVSGHFGLPFANGFSGQLGAGMEETEKKSNESYVFLYKLINFVEYIEDNEFWNAQVVQINVLPPPNARTQPEIEQIPRVGANVILLGWLDGYERKLDKLLAFYRKAMPKEGWNKWNYINLKYDGQVVCSKR
;
A
#
# COMPACT_ATOMS: atom_id res chain seq x y z
N MET A 1 -3.50 69.12 21.00
CA MET A 1 -2.49 68.14 21.30
C MET A 1 -1.42 68.18 20.21
N ASN A 2 -0.21 68.59 20.53
CA ASN A 2 0.86 68.92 19.60
C ASN A 2 1.27 67.68 18.79
N ARG A 3 1.55 67.88 17.51
CA ARG A 3 1.97 66.76 16.58
C ARG A 3 3.19 65.97 17.10
N SER A 4 4.10 66.66 17.76
CA SER A 4 5.28 66.09 18.42
C SER A 4 4.91 65.16 19.61
N LEU A 5 3.87 65.49 20.37
CA LEU A 5 3.41 64.66 21.48
C LEU A 5 2.76 63.36 21.00
N LYS A 6 2.01 63.40 19.88
CA LYS A 6 1.43 62.22 19.28
C LYS A 6 2.51 61.26 18.77
N ILE A 7 3.57 61.80 18.15
CA ILE A 7 4.69 60.99 17.64
C ILE A 7 5.44 60.34 18.81
N ALA A 8 5.72 61.09 19.88
CA ALA A 8 6.41 60.54 21.05
C ALA A 8 5.58 59.45 21.74
N LEU A 9 4.27 59.63 21.92
CA LEU A 9 3.36 58.61 22.48
C LEU A 9 3.30 57.37 21.60
N SER A 10 3.26 57.50 20.28
CA SER A 10 3.27 56.39 19.34
C SER A 10 4.59 55.60 19.41
N SER A 11 5.72 56.30 19.47
CA SER A 11 7.06 55.65 19.59
C SER A 11 7.20 54.87 20.91
N ILE A 12 6.68 55.39 22.02
CA ILE A 12 6.67 54.70 23.32
C ILE A 12 5.78 53.45 23.24
N ALA A 13 4.60 53.54 22.61
CA ALA A 13 3.70 52.41 22.45
C ALA A 13 4.35 51.29 21.59
N TRP A 14 5.01 51.62 20.49
CA TRP A 14 5.71 50.65 19.68
C TRP A 14 6.92 50.03 20.40
N ALA A 15 7.66 50.82 21.19
CA ALA A 15 8.74 50.27 22.02
C ALA A 15 8.21 49.31 23.10
N ALA A 16 7.09 49.63 23.72
CA ALA A 16 6.47 48.74 24.72
C ALA A 16 5.95 47.42 24.08
N ILE A 17 5.37 47.49 22.88
CA ILE A 17 4.95 46.29 22.12
C ILE A 17 6.17 45.45 21.75
N ALA A 18 7.23 46.05 21.26
CA ALA A 18 8.48 45.32 20.91
C ALA A 18 9.10 44.67 22.15
N ALA A 19 9.18 45.40 23.27
CA ALA A 19 9.69 44.83 24.53
C ALA A 19 8.81 43.69 25.06
N TYR A 20 7.49 43.80 24.95
CA TYR A 20 6.58 42.70 25.29
C TYR A 20 6.76 41.45 24.41
N LEU A 21 6.91 41.65 23.10
CA LEU A 21 7.14 40.51 22.16
C LEU A 21 8.47 39.79 22.45
N VAL A 22 9.53 40.55 22.77
CA VAL A 22 10.83 39.95 23.14
C VAL A 22 10.70 39.22 24.49
N TRP A 23 10.04 39.81 25.49
CA TRP A 23 9.81 39.19 26.77
C TRP A 23 8.92 37.93 26.68
N ALA A 24 7.81 38.01 25.94
CA ALA A 24 6.91 36.86 25.71
C ALA A 24 7.60 35.74 24.92
N GLY A 25 8.43 36.08 23.91
CA GLY A 25 9.24 35.13 23.17
C GLY A 25 10.26 34.39 24.07
N GLY A 26 10.97 35.13 24.92
CA GLY A 26 11.91 34.55 25.89
C GLY A 26 11.28 33.64 26.94
N LEU A 27 10.02 33.89 27.34
CA LEU A 27 9.28 32.98 28.19
C LEU A 27 8.92 31.68 27.50
N GLY A 28 8.61 31.72 26.20
CA GLY A 28 8.36 30.55 25.38
C GLY A 28 9.59 29.66 25.25
N GLU A 29 10.73 30.26 24.97
CA GLU A 29 12.03 29.54 24.89
C GLU A 29 12.44 28.89 26.21
N ARG A 30 12.29 29.60 27.34
CA ARG A 30 12.59 29.03 28.69
C ARG A 30 11.69 27.85 29.02
N LYS A 31 10.42 27.88 28.67
CA LYS A 31 9.52 26.74 28.87
C LYS A 31 9.91 25.56 27.97
N ARG A 32 10.29 25.81 26.74
CA ARG A 32 10.78 24.80 25.81
C ARG A 32 12.07 24.15 26.30
N ALA A 33 13.01 24.98 26.76
CA ALA A 33 14.30 24.55 27.30
C ALA A 33 14.22 23.67 28.56
N ALA A 34 13.10 23.60 29.26
CA ALA A 34 12.92 22.79 30.45
C ALA A 34 12.24 21.44 30.21
N VAL A 35 11.76 21.17 28.96
CA VAL A 35 10.97 19.98 28.67
C VAL A 35 11.83 18.85 28.14
N SER A 36 11.75 17.70 28.81
CA SER A 36 12.30 16.43 28.33
C SER A 36 11.18 15.49 27.91
N VAL A 37 11.43 14.68 26.88
CA VAL A 37 10.46 13.68 26.43
C VAL A 37 10.37 12.55 27.45
N HIS A 38 9.17 12.34 27.98
CA HIS A 38 8.89 11.26 28.93
C HIS A 38 8.01 10.15 28.33
N GLU A 39 7.31 10.41 27.23
CA GLU A 39 6.46 9.45 26.54
C GLU A 39 6.68 9.50 25.03
N MET A 40 6.73 8.32 24.38
CA MET A 40 6.64 8.19 22.93
C MET A 40 5.31 7.51 22.55
N ARG A 41 4.40 8.29 21.98
CA ARG A 41 3.09 7.83 21.51
C ARG A 41 3.16 7.53 20.01
N ILE A 42 2.78 6.31 19.64
CA ILE A 42 2.77 5.86 18.24
C ILE A 42 1.32 5.64 17.84
N SER A 43 0.88 6.36 16.82
CA SER A 43 -0.45 6.28 16.23
C SER A 43 -0.35 5.73 14.81
N VAL A 44 -0.73 4.47 14.66
CA VAL A 44 -0.88 3.83 13.35
C VAL A 44 -2.34 4.03 12.95
N ARG A 45 -2.60 4.88 11.97
CA ARG A 45 -3.94 5.15 11.48
C ARG A 45 -4.56 3.87 10.89
N ASP A 46 -5.15 3.44 10.21
CA ASP A 46 -5.65 2.24 9.53
C ASP A 46 -5.27 0.87 10.17
N SER A 47 -4.86 0.85 11.45
CA SER A 47 -4.38 -0.38 12.11
C SER A 47 -5.49 -1.43 12.32
N ALA A 48 -6.75 -0.99 12.41
CA ALA A 48 -7.89 -1.89 12.57
C ALA A 48 -8.21 -2.68 11.29
N GLU A 49 -7.93 -2.08 10.12
CA GLU A 49 -8.24 -2.67 8.82
C GLU A 49 -7.04 -3.41 8.23
N ILE A 50 -5.83 -2.85 8.38
CA ILE A 50 -4.63 -3.35 7.70
C ILE A 50 -3.75 -4.19 8.64
N GLY A 51 -3.48 -3.71 9.85
CA GLY A 51 -2.78 -4.45 10.91
C GLY A 51 -1.37 -4.98 10.61
N ILE A 52 -0.69 -4.45 9.59
CA ILE A 52 0.64 -4.90 9.15
C ILE A 52 1.72 -4.45 10.11
N ILE A 53 1.71 -3.16 10.46
CA ILE A 53 2.70 -2.54 11.33
C ILE A 53 2.08 -2.30 12.70
N ARG A 54 2.76 -2.78 13.73
CA ARG A 54 2.34 -2.56 15.11
C ARG A 54 3.14 -1.41 15.73
N PRO A 55 2.59 -0.68 16.70
CA PRO A 55 3.34 0.36 17.43
C PRO A 55 4.66 -0.13 18.01
N ALA A 56 4.73 -1.41 18.41
CA ALA A 56 5.96 -2.02 18.91
C ALA A 56 7.06 -2.14 17.84
N ASP A 57 6.70 -2.35 16.58
CA ASP A 57 7.65 -2.43 15.47
C ASP A 57 8.26 -1.06 15.20
N VAL A 58 7.43 0.00 15.15
CA VAL A 58 7.89 1.39 14.98
C VAL A 58 8.85 1.79 16.12
N ARG A 59 8.52 1.43 17.35
CA ARG A 59 9.39 1.68 18.51
C ARG A 59 10.74 0.99 18.36
N ARG A 60 10.74 -0.26 17.90
CA ARG A 60 11.95 -1.04 17.65
C ARG A 60 12.82 -0.40 16.56
N TRP A 61 12.23 0.07 15.47
CA TRP A 61 12.97 0.74 14.38
C TRP A 61 13.66 2.01 14.85
N ILE A 62 12.94 2.87 15.57
CA ILE A 62 13.49 4.12 16.15
C ILE A 62 14.63 3.80 17.10
N ASN A 63 14.48 2.81 17.97
CA ASN A 63 15.51 2.41 18.93
C ASN A 63 16.72 1.80 18.23
N ALA A 64 16.54 0.94 17.23
CA ALA A 64 17.61 0.32 16.46
C ALA A 64 18.44 1.35 15.67
N ALA A 65 17.81 2.45 15.25
CA ALA A 65 18.49 3.58 14.63
C ALA A 65 19.23 4.50 15.62
N GLY A 66 19.19 4.20 16.94
CA GLY A 66 19.81 5.05 17.97
C GLY A 66 19.06 6.36 18.25
N LEU A 67 17.83 6.48 17.74
CA LEU A 67 17.02 7.70 17.81
C LEU A 67 16.03 7.71 18.99
N ALA A 68 16.20 6.83 20.00
CA ALA A 68 15.32 6.76 21.15
C ALA A 68 15.15 8.15 21.79
N PRO A 69 13.90 8.68 21.88
CA PRO A 69 13.66 10.07 22.30
C PRO A 69 13.47 10.21 23.82
N VAL A 70 13.02 9.14 24.48
CA VAL A 70 12.66 9.20 25.91
C VAL A 70 13.87 9.54 26.78
N GLY A 71 13.72 10.52 27.65
CA GLY A 71 14.77 11.05 28.51
C GLY A 71 15.61 12.15 27.86
N LYS A 72 15.47 12.42 26.58
CA LYS A 72 16.19 13.49 25.87
C LYS A 72 15.42 14.80 25.93
N HIS A 73 16.16 15.89 25.85
CA HIS A 73 15.60 17.23 25.73
C HIS A 73 14.92 17.43 24.37
N ILE A 74 13.78 18.11 24.30
CA ILE A 74 13.01 18.26 23.06
C ILE A 74 13.83 18.89 21.93
N ASP A 75 14.71 19.85 22.24
CA ASP A 75 15.55 20.54 21.27
C ASP A 75 16.75 19.67 20.76
N SER A 76 17.05 18.56 21.46
CA SER A 76 18.11 17.62 21.06
C SER A 76 17.60 16.46 20.21
N ILE A 77 16.29 16.40 19.94
CA ILE A 77 15.69 15.30 19.19
C ILE A 77 15.62 15.67 17.72
N ASP A 78 16.20 14.84 16.88
CA ASP A 78 16.06 14.94 15.42
C ASP A 78 14.74 14.30 14.97
N LEU A 79 13.69 15.12 14.92
CA LEU A 79 12.35 14.69 14.49
C LEU A 79 12.34 14.27 13.02
N MET A 80 13.22 14.87 12.18
CA MET A 80 13.32 14.52 10.77
C MET A 80 13.95 13.16 10.59
N ALA A 81 15.03 12.85 11.30
CA ALA A 81 15.66 11.54 11.28
C ALA A 81 14.69 10.44 11.75
N ILE A 82 13.88 10.68 12.78
CA ILE A 82 12.84 9.75 13.23
C ILE A 82 11.79 9.55 12.12
N THR A 83 11.31 10.63 11.52
CA THR A 83 10.32 10.57 10.44
C THR A 83 10.84 9.79 9.23
N GLN A 84 12.09 10.04 8.82
CA GLN A 84 12.74 9.34 7.71
C GLN A 84 12.96 7.86 8.03
N THR A 85 13.42 7.54 9.26
CA THR A 85 13.60 6.16 9.69
C THR A 85 12.30 5.37 9.63
N VAL A 86 11.19 5.93 10.10
CA VAL A 86 9.88 5.28 10.02
C VAL A 86 9.40 5.23 8.56
N GLY A 87 9.53 6.33 7.82
CA GLY A 87 9.08 6.44 6.42
C GLY A 87 9.87 5.59 5.43
N SER A 88 11.08 5.11 5.78
CA SER A 88 11.89 4.24 4.93
C SER A 88 11.41 2.79 4.87
N HIS A 89 10.46 2.40 5.74
CA HIS A 89 9.91 1.04 5.71
C HIS A 89 8.86 0.89 4.62
N ASP A 90 8.98 -0.15 3.83
CA ASP A 90 8.22 -0.37 2.60
C ASP A 90 6.70 -0.28 2.76
N PHE A 91 6.16 -0.81 3.86
CA PHE A 91 4.73 -0.73 4.16
C PHE A 91 4.28 0.57 4.82
N VAL A 92 5.16 1.55 4.99
CA VAL A 92 4.79 2.90 5.46
C VAL A 92 4.49 3.79 4.26
N ARG A 93 3.25 4.27 4.17
CA ARG A 93 2.85 5.22 3.13
C ARG A 93 3.26 6.64 3.47
N THR A 94 2.95 7.06 4.69
CA THR A 94 3.32 8.37 5.23
C THR A 94 3.73 8.24 6.69
N ALA A 95 4.69 9.07 7.12
CA ALA A 95 5.06 9.21 8.51
C ALA A 95 5.18 10.69 8.87
N LYS A 96 4.81 11.04 10.11
CA LYS A 96 4.92 12.38 10.65
C LYS A 96 5.27 12.29 12.13
N THR A 97 6.30 13.03 12.53
CA THR A 97 6.74 13.11 13.92
C THR A 97 6.54 14.53 14.46
N SER A 98 6.04 14.64 15.66
CA SER A 98 5.88 15.90 16.37
C SER A 98 6.17 15.71 17.86
N VAL A 99 6.59 16.78 18.51
CA VAL A 99 6.78 16.79 19.97
C VAL A 99 6.00 17.98 20.57
N GLY A 100 5.24 17.68 21.62
CA GLY A 100 4.48 18.67 22.36
C GLY A 100 5.29 19.30 23.51
N LEU A 101 4.86 20.47 23.97
CA LEU A 101 5.40 21.11 25.17
C LEU A 101 5.04 20.37 26.46
N ASP A 102 4.17 19.37 26.36
CA ASP A 102 3.85 18.40 27.41
C ASP A 102 4.87 17.29 27.52
N GLY A 103 5.93 17.27 26.70
CA GLY A 103 6.96 16.24 26.73
C GLY A 103 6.53 14.91 26.08
N VAL A 104 5.46 14.90 25.30
CA VAL A 104 5.01 13.72 24.53
C VAL A 104 5.48 13.84 23.09
N LEU A 105 6.29 12.88 22.65
CA LEU A 105 6.64 12.72 21.23
C LEU A 105 5.60 11.82 20.56
N THR A 106 4.96 12.33 19.52
CA THR A 106 3.94 11.59 18.75
C THR A 106 4.47 11.26 17.38
N VAL A 107 4.46 9.97 17.03
CA VAL A 107 4.72 9.46 15.68
C VAL A 107 3.39 8.99 15.10
N THR A 108 2.92 9.66 14.06
CA THR A 108 1.70 9.26 13.33
C THR A 108 2.10 8.71 11.98
N MET A 109 1.53 7.57 11.57
CA MET A 109 1.81 6.95 10.30
C MET A 109 0.57 6.33 9.67
N ASP A 110 0.59 6.26 8.34
CA ASP A 110 -0.35 5.50 7.53
C ASP A 110 0.35 4.32 6.90
N GLN A 111 -0.34 3.18 6.84
CA GLN A 111 0.16 1.97 6.21
C GLN A 111 -0.25 1.91 4.74
N ARG A 112 0.56 1.20 3.93
CA ARG A 112 0.16 0.78 2.60
C ARG A 112 -0.75 -0.44 2.71
N ARG A 113 -1.86 -0.44 1.99
CA ARG A 113 -2.78 -1.57 1.93
C ARG A 113 -2.37 -2.49 0.78
N PRO A 114 -1.90 -3.71 1.02
CA PRO A 114 -1.64 -4.67 -0.05
C PRO A 114 -2.96 -5.10 -0.70
N VAL A 115 -2.94 -5.24 -2.01
CA VAL A 115 -4.06 -5.67 -2.87
C VAL A 115 -3.84 -7.10 -3.34
N VAL A 116 -2.62 -7.43 -3.72
CA VAL A 116 -2.27 -8.75 -4.24
C VAL A 116 -0.84 -9.11 -3.87
N ARG A 117 -0.58 -10.40 -3.65
CA ARG A 117 0.78 -10.96 -3.60
C ARG A 117 1.09 -11.65 -4.91
N ILE A 118 2.20 -11.30 -5.52
CA ILE A 118 2.68 -11.90 -6.77
C ILE A 118 3.93 -12.70 -6.47
N MET A 119 3.87 -14.01 -6.81
CA MET A 119 4.94 -14.98 -6.63
C MET A 119 5.23 -15.63 -7.97
N THR A 120 6.37 -15.32 -8.58
CA THR A 120 6.71 -15.85 -9.90
C THR A 120 7.72 -16.99 -9.82
N ASP A 121 7.71 -17.87 -10.81
CA ASP A 121 8.62 -19.04 -10.89
C ASP A 121 10.09 -18.62 -11.04
N ASN A 122 10.35 -17.39 -11.51
CA ASN A 122 11.68 -16.81 -11.62
C ASN A 122 12.14 -16.05 -10.35
N GLY A 123 11.46 -16.27 -9.23
CA GLY A 123 11.90 -15.87 -7.89
C GLY A 123 11.48 -14.48 -7.44
N TYR A 124 10.57 -13.80 -8.14
CA TYR A 124 9.97 -12.59 -7.62
C TYR A 124 8.89 -12.93 -6.60
N ASP A 125 8.92 -12.24 -5.46
CA ASP A 125 7.91 -12.34 -4.40
C ASP A 125 7.68 -10.96 -3.82
N PHE A 126 6.52 -10.36 -4.12
CA PHE A 126 6.20 -9.00 -3.73
C PHE A 126 4.70 -8.78 -3.56
N TYR A 127 4.36 -7.72 -2.86
CA TYR A 127 3.00 -7.17 -2.79
C TYR A 127 2.88 -5.96 -3.71
N TYR A 128 1.74 -5.85 -4.37
CA TYR A 128 1.27 -4.61 -4.95
C TYR A 128 0.26 -3.98 -4.01
N THR A 129 0.37 -2.68 -3.79
CA THR A 129 -0.46 -1.94 -2.82
C THR A 129 -1.45 -1.01 -3.52
N ALA A 130 -2.53 -0.65 -2.84
CA ALA A 130 -3.60 0.19 -3.37
C ALA A 130 -3.14 1.59 -3.83
N ASP A 131 -1.98 2.05 -3.37
CA ASP A 131 -1.35 3.30 -3.81
C ASP A 131 -0.32 3.08 -4.94
N GLY A 132 -0.33 1.90 -5.57
CA GLY A 132 0.50 1.59 -6.74
C GLY A 132 1.96 1.29 -6.44
N TYR A 133 2.27 0.92 -5.19
CA TYR A 133 3.64 0.67 -4.75
C TYR A 133 3.95 -0.83 -4.78
N ILE A 134 5.16 -1.18 -5.23
CA ILE A 134 5.70 -2.54 -5.17
C ILE A 134 6.48 -2.67 -3.86
N VAL A 135 6.11 -3.68 -3.06
CA VAL A 135 6.77 -3.97 -1.78
C VAL A 135 7.28 -5.40 -1.80
N PRO A 136 8.59 -5.64 -1.71
CA PRO A 136 9.13 -6.99 -1.57
C PRO A 136 8.47 -7.72 -0.38
N ALA A 137 8.02 -8.96 -0.59
CA ALA A 137 7.27 -9.67 0.43
C ALA A 137 8.11 -10.00 1.67
N GLY A 138 9.42 -10.12 1.52
CA GLY A 138 10.34 -10.36 2.62
C GLY A 138 9.99 -11.61 3.45
N ARG A 139 10.64 -11.75 4.61
CA ARG A 139 10.36 -12.85 5.56
C ARG A 139 9.23 -12.52 6.55
N HIS A 140 8.51 -11.41 6.35
CA HIS A 140 7.53 -10.92 7.31
C HIS A 140 6.12 -11.30 6.87
N SER A 141 5.34 -11.79 7.81
CA SER A 141 3.92 -12.14 7.83
C SER A 141 3.17 -12.13 6.47
N ALA A 142 2.59 -13.26 6.14
CA ALA A 142 1.63 -13.35 5.03
C ALA A 142 0.39 -12.47 5.34
N HIS A 143 0.03 -11.61 4.38
CA HIS A 143 -1.21 -10.84 4.43
C HIS A 143 -2.29 -11.59 3.68
N TYR A 144 -3.52 -11.48 4.16
CA TYR A 144 -4.67 -12.12 3.54
C TYR A 144 -5.10 -11.30 2.31
N VAL A 145 -4.48 -11.60 1.18
CA VAL A 145 -4.77 -11.03 -0.14
C VAL A 145 -4.75 -12.14 -1.18
N PRO A 146 -5.40 -11.97 -2.34
CA PRO A 146 -5.28 -12.90 -3.46
C PRO A 146 -3.81 -13.14 -3.81
N VAL A 147 -3.51 -14.38 -4.23
CA VAL A 147 -2.17 -14.76 -4.67
C VAL A 147 -2.18 -14.95 -6.18
N VAL A 148 -1.26 -14.28 -6.86
CA VAL A 148 -0.95 -14.52 -8.26
C VAL A 148 0.36 -15.29 -8.33
N SER A 149 0.36 -16.42 -9.05
CA SER A 149 1.57 -17.23 -9.28
C SER A 149 1.75 -17.51 -10.76
N GLY A 150 2.95 -17.90 -11.18
CA GLY A 150 3.24 -18.32 -12.52
C GLY A 150 4.50 -17.73 -13.13
N HIS A 151 4.67 -17.91 -14.44
CA HIS A 151 5.85 -17.49 -15.17
C HIS A 151 5.54 -16.37 -16.15
N PHE A 152 5.95 -15.15 -15.82
CA PHE A 152 5.81 -13.97 -16.67
C PHE A 152 6.90 -12.93 -16.37
N GLY A 153 7.16 -12.07 -17.35
CA GLY A 153 8.14 -11.00 -17.23
C GLY A 153 7.61 -9.85 -16.39
N LEU A 154 8.51 -9.19 -15.66
CA LEU A 154 8.23 -8.01 -14.86
C LEU A 154 9.04 -6.81 -15.39
N PRO A 155 8.51 -5.58 -15.30
CA PRO A 155 9.19 -4.38 -15.82
C PRO A 155 10.25 -3.82 -14.86
N PHE A 156 10.63 -4.55 -13.82
CA PHE A 156 11.61 -4.14 -12.81
C PHE A 156 12.46 -5.34 -12.34
N ALA A 157 13.58 -5.04 -11.70
CA ALA A 157 14.48 -6.07 -11.16
C ALA A 157 13.91 -6.72 -9.89
N ASN A 158 14.35 -7.94 -9.59
CA ASN A 158 13.98 -8.62 -8.35
C ASN A 158 14.46 -7.81 -7.12
N GLY A 159 13.60 -7.75 -6.10
CA GLY A 159 13.83 -6.93 -4.91
C GLY A 159 13.54 -5.43 -5.08
N PHE A 160 12.99 -5.02 -6.21
CA PHE A 160 12.55 -3.63 -6.39
C PHE A 160 11.51 -3.24 -5.36
N SER A 161 11.69 -2.06 -4.75
CA SER A 161 10.72 -1.39 -3.89
C SER A 161 10.50 0.03 -4.43
N GLY A 162 9.24 0.37 -4.74
CA GLY A 162 8.94 1.68 -5.32
C GLY A 162 7.59 1.72 -6.03
N GLN A 163 7.26 2.90 -6.53
CA GLN A 163 6.05 3.10 -7.35
C GLN A 163 6.17 2.33 -8.66
N LEU A 164 5.15 1.56 -9.03
CA LEU A 164 5.11 0.85 -10.31
C LEU A 164 5.23 1.83 -11.48
N GLY A 165 6.19 1.57 -12.37
CA GLY A 165 6.47 2.44 -13.51
C GLY A 165 7.21 3.75 -13.15
N ALA A 166 7.77 3.85 -11.93
CA ALA A 166 8.62 4.98 -11.58
C ALA A 166 9.84 5.06 -12.52
N GLY A 167 10.08 6.25 -13.06
CA GLY A 167 11.19 6.49 -14.00
C GLY A 167 10.91 6.08 -15.45
N MET A 168 9.76 5.47 -15.76
CA MET A 168 9.34 5.13 -17.13
C MET A 168 8.54 6.29 -17.75
N GLU A 169 8.83 6.61 -18.99
CA GLU A 169 8.00 7.55 -19.75
C GLU A 169 6.68 6.89 -20.21
N GLU A 170 5.67 7.69 -20.50
CA GLU A 170 4.35 7.18 -20.92
C GLU A 170 4.40 6.37 -22.22
N THR A 171 5.33 6.69 -23.13
CA THR A 171 5.59 5.94 -24.37
C THR A 171 6.21 4.58 -24.06
N GLU A 172 7.13 4.52 -23.12
CA GLU A 172 7.78 3.29 -22.65
C GLU A 172 6.77 2.37 -21.94
N LYS A 173 5.95 2.92 -21.04
CA LYS A 173 4.88 2.15 -20.38
C LYS A 173 3.95 1.45 -21.37
N LYS A 174 3.61 2.12 -22.48
CA LYS A 174 2.74 1.57 -23.51
C LYS A 174 3.42 0.52 -24.39
N SER A 175 4.72 0.59 -24.58
CA SER A 175 5.49 -0.32 -25.44
C SER A 175 6.13 -1.49 -24.68
N ASN A 176 6.26 -1.40 -23.36
CA ASN A 176 6.81 -2.45 -22.53
C ASN A 176 5.76 -3.53 -22.24
N GLU A 177 5.89 -4.67 -22.90
CA GLU A 177 4.92 -5.78 -22.81
C GLU A 177 4.73 -6.28 -21.35
N SER A 178 5.82 -6.37 -20.57
CA SER A 178 5.77 -6.79 -19.18
C SER A 178 5.01 -5.79 -18.31
N TYR A 179 5.19 -4.48 -18.55
CA TYR A 179 4.44 -3.44 -17.85
C TYR A 179 2.96 -3.50 -18.19
N VAL A 180 2.63 -3.59 -19.48
CA VAL A 180 1.25 -3.67 -19.97
C VAL A 180 0.54 -4.89 -19.41
N PHE A 181 1.21 -6.05 -19.43
CA PHE A 181 0.65 -7.28 -18.87
C PHE A 181 0.41 -7.16 -17.36
N LEU A 182 1.43 -6.73 -16.59
CA LEU A 182 1.30 -6.56 -15.15
C LEU A 182 0.20 -5.57 -14.79
N TYR A 183 0.10 -4.45 -15.52
CA TYR A 183 -0.95 -3.45 -15.30
C TYR A 183 -2.36 -4.03 -15.55
N LYS A 184 -2.54 -4.79 -16.63
CA LYS A 184 -3.81 -5.49 -16.90
C LYS A 184 -4.14 -6.52 -15.82
N LEU A 185 -3.14 -7.25 -15.34
CA LEU A 185 -3.28 -8.26 -14.29
C LEU A 185 -3.71 -7.60 -12.95
N ILE A 186 -3.11 -6.48 -12.61
CA ILE A 186 -3.46 -5.72 -11.41
C ILE A 186 -4.93 -5.22 -11.52
N ASN A 187 -5.31 -4.60 -12.63
CA ASN A 187 -6.68 -4.14 -12.84
C ASN A 187 -7.70 -5.29 -12.73
N PHE A 188 -7.33 -6.47 -13.21
CA PHE A 188 -8.15 -7.66 -13.08
C PHE A 188 -8.31 -8.10 -11.61
N VAL A 189 -7.22 -8.08 -10.83
CA VAL A 189 -7.27 -8.42 -9.40
C VAL A 189 -8.08 -7.38 -8.62
N GLU A 190 -7.89 -6.09 -8.89
CA GLU A 190 -8.68 -5.01 -8.28
C GLU A 190 -10.18 -5.17 -8.59
N TYR A 191 -10.53 -5.51 -9.83
CA TYR A 191 -11.92 -5.81 -10.19
C TYR A 191 -12.50 -7.00 -9.38
N ILE A 192 -11.68 -8.03 -9.12
CA ILE A 192 -12.09 -9.16 -8.28
C ILE A 192 -12.28 -8.70 -6.83
N GLU A 193 -11.35 -7.91 -6.28
CA GLU A 193 -11.43 -7.42 -4.90
C GLU A 193 -12.62 -6.50 -4.67
N ASP A 194 -12.93 -5.62 -5.61
CA ASP A 194 -14.04 -4.68 -5.51
C ASP A 194 -15.42 -5.34 -5.65
N ASN A 195 -15.46 -6.59 -6.10
CA ASN A 195 -16.69 -7.35 -6.24
C ASN A 195 -16.83 -8.37 -5.12
N GLU A 196 -17.82 -8.18 -4.22
CA GLU A 196 -18.06 -9.03 -3.05
C GLU A 196 -18.15 -10.52 -3.39
N PHE A 197 -18.80 -10.88 -4.51
CA PHE A 197 -18.92 -12.26 -4.94
C PHE A 197 -17.60 -12.84 -5.40
N TRP A 198 -16.86 -12.12 -6.27
CA TRP A 198 -15.60 -12.62 -6.79
C TRP A 198 -14.49 -12.64 -5.75
N ASN A 199 -14.44 -11.66 -4.87
CA ASN A 199 -13.52 -11.63 -3.73
C ASN A 199 -13.71 -12.85 -2.80
N ALA A 200 -14.96 -13.26 -2.59
CA ALA A 200 -15.24 -14.47 -1.82
C ALA A 200 -14.90 -15.77 -2.56
N GLN A 201 -14.89 -15.76 -3.90
CA GLN A 201 -14.72 -16.98 -4.72
C GLN A 201 -13.30 -17.23 -5.18
N VAL A 202 -12.55 -16.21 -5.57
CA VAL A 202 -11.21 -16.37 -6.16
C VAL A 202 -10.15 -16.38 -5.05
N VAL A 203 -9.44 -17.50 -4.89
CA VAL A 203 -8.38 -17.64 -3.86
C VAL A 203 -6.99 -17.55 -4.45
N GLN A 204 -6.82 -17.98 -5.70
CA GLN A 204 -5.54 -17.97 -6.38
C GLN A 204 -5.73 -17.73 -7.88
N ILE A 205 -4.79 -17.03 -8.47
CA ILE A 205 -4.71 -16.77 -9.89
C ILE A 205 -3.38 -17.33 -10.39
N ASN A 206 -3.43 -18.21 -11.39
CA ASN A 206 -2.24 -18.75 -12.02
C ASN A 206 -2.07 -18.10 -13.39
N VAL A 207 -0.87 -17.61 -13.67
CA VAL A 207 -0.47 -17.11 -14.98
C VAL A 207 0.26 -18.25 -15.70
N LEU A 208 -0.36 -18.80 -16.72
CA LEU A 208 0.22 -19.83 -17.56
C LEU A 208 1.16 -19.20 -18.58
N PRO A 209 2.27 -19.85 -18.90
CA PRO A 209 3.15 -19.39 -19.96
C PRO A 209 2.38 -19.30 -21.28
N PRO A 210 2.70 -18.33 -22.14
CA PRO A 210 2.05 -18.21 -23.43
C PRO A 210 2.32 -19.47 -24.28
N PRO A 211 1.32 -19.99 -25.01
CA PRO A 211 1.48 -21.16 -25.86
C PRO A 211 2.58 -21.03 -26.93
N ASN A 212 2.90 -19.82 -27.31
CA ASN A 212 4.00 -19.46 -28.21
C ASN A 212 4.42 -17.99 -27.97
N ALA A 213 5.59 -17.61 -28.47
CA ALA A 213 6.19 -16.28 -28.26
C ALA A 213 5.36 -15.09 -28.80
N ARG A 214 4.29 -15.34 -29.58
CA ARG A 214 3.45 -14.29 -30.16
C ARG A 214 2.11 -14.13 -29.43
N THR A 215 1.84 -14.94 -28.41
CA THR A 215 0.59 -14.90 -27.65
C THR A 215 0.81 -14.36 -26.25
N GLN A 216 -0.23 -13.80 -25.66
CA GLN A 216 -0.20 -13.37 -24.27
C GLN A 216 -0.30 -14.58 -23.32
N PRO A 217 0.19 -14.45 -22.07
CA PRO A 217 -0.08 -15.42 -21.02
C PRO A 217 -1.57 -15.66 -20.81
N GLU A 218 -1.93 -16.86 -20.45
CA GLU A 218 -3.31 -17.23 -20.11
C GLU A 218 -3.50 -17.26 -18.59
N ILE A 219 -4.71 -16.95 -18.14
CA ILE A 219 -5.06 -16.86 -16.73
C ILE A 219 -5.94 -18.06 -16.37
N GLU A 220 -5.56 -18.74 -15.31
CA GLU A 220 -6.39 -19.66 -14.56
C GLU A 220 -6.78 -19.08 -13.20
N GLN A 221 -7.96 -19.43 -12.75
CA GLN A 221 -8.44 -19.08 -11.41
C GLN A 221 -8.76 -20.36 -10.63
N ILE A 222 -8.38 -20.37 -9.37
CA ILE A 222 -8.75 -21.42 -8.42
C ILE A 222 -9.87 -20.86 -7.54
N PRO A 223 -11.08 -21.41 -7.66
CA PRO A 223 -12.21 -20.96 -6.85
C PRO A 223 -12.15 -21.58 -5.45
N ARG A 224 -12.77 -20.90 -4.49
CA ARG A 224 -12.93 -21.41 -3.12
C ARG A 224 -13.89 -22.60 -3.05
N VAL A 225 -14.92 -22.59 -3.89
CA VAL A 225 -15.98 -23.60 -3.90
C VAL A 225 -15.87 -24.44 -5.18
N GLY A 226 -15.92 -25.75 -5.00
CA GLY A 226 -15.73 -26.71 -6.07
C GLY A 226 -14.27 -27.16 -6.21
N ALA A 227 -14.06 -28.25 -6.93
CA ALA A 227 -12.72 -28.77 -7.19
C ALA A 227 -12.35 -28.60 -8.67
N ASN A 228 -12.76 -27.49 -9.26
CA ASN A 228 -12.54 -27.16 -10.66
C ASN A 228 -11.52 -26.03 -10.81
N VAL A 229 -10.86 -26.00 -11.95
CA VAL A 229 -10.00 -24.91 -12.40
C VAL A 229 -10.75 -24.11 -13.47
N ILE A 230 -10.73 -22.79 -13.35
CA ILE A 230 -11.37 -21.90 -14.30
C ILE A 230 -10.31 -21.34 -15.25
N LEU A 231 -10.33 -21.72 -16.52
CA LEU A 231 -9.50 -21.10 -17.53
C LEU A 231 -10.19 -19.85 -18.07
N LEU A 232 -9.75 -18.69 -17.62
CA LEU A 232 -10.19 -17.40 -18.14
C LEU A 232 -9.61 -17.15 -19.54
N GLY A 233 -8.40 -17.65 -19.80
CA GLY A 233 -7.59 -17.32 -20.97
C GLY A 233 -6.96 -15.94 -20.86
N TRP A 234 -6.97 -15.16 -21.94
CA TRP A 234 -6.39 -13.81 -21.92
C TRP A 234 -7.20 -12.83 -21.05
N LEU A 235 -6.53 -11.81 -20.53
CA LEU A 235 -7.14 -10.80 -19.66
C LEU A 235 -8.13 -9.87 -20.41
N ASP A 236 -8.06 -9.79 -21.73
CA ASP A 236 -8.98 -8.92 -22.48
C ASP A 236 -10.44 -9.37 -22.32
N GLY A 237 -11.31 -8.43 -21.91
CA GLY A 237 -12.75 -8.64 -21.71
C GLY A 237 -13.09 -9.60 -20.57
N TYR A 238 -12.27 -9.60 -19.51
CA TYR A 238 -12.46 -10.46 -18.33
C TYR A 238 -13.82 -10.25 -17.67
N GLU A 239 -14.38 -9.06 -17.69
CA GLU A 239 -15.69 -8.74 -17.11
C GLU A 239 -16.78 -9.61 -17.74
N ARG A 240 -16.84 -9.66 -19.07
CA ARG A 240 -17.82 -10.49 -19.81
C ARG A 240 -17.63 -11.98 -19.56
N LYS A 241 -16.37 -12.42 -19.39
CA LYS A 241 -16.05 -13.81 -19.06
C LYS A 241 -16.50 -14.18 -17.65
N LEU A 242 -16.31 -13.28 -16.71
CA LEU A 242 -16.79 -13.45 -15.34
C LEU A 242 -18.32 -13.42 -15.26
N ASP A 243 -18.99 -12.54 -15.99
CA ASP A 243 -20.46 -12.53 -16.09
C ASP A 243 -20.99 -13.86 -16.65
N LYS A 244 -20.33 -14.41 -17.67
CA LYS A 244 -20.64 -15.72 -18.24
C LYS A 244 -20.45 -16.85 -17.21
N LEU A 245 -19.37 -16.80 -16.44
CA LEU A 245 -19.13 -17.74 -15.34
C LEU A 245 -20.20 -17.62 -14.25
N LEU A 246 -20.57 -16.41 -13.87
CA LEU A 246 -21.64 -16.17 -12.89
C LEU A 246 -22.98 -16.75 -13.35
N ALA A 247 -23.31 -16.55 -14.63
CA ALA A 247 -24.49 -17.14 -15.24
C ALA A 247 -24.43 -18.69 -15.22
N PHE A 248 -23.28 -19.27 -15.50
CA PHE A 248 -23.03 -20.70 -15.41
C PHE A 248 -23.20 -21.22 -13.96
N TYR A 249 -22.61 -20.53 -12.98
CA TYR A 249 -22.77 -20.85 -11.58
C TYR A 249 -24.23 -20.83 -11.10
N ARG A 250 -25.01 -19.87 -11.55
CA ARG A 250 -26.41 -19.72 -11.17
C ARG A 250 -27.35 -20.71 -11.87
N LYS A 251 -27.09 -21.07 -13.12
CA LYS A 251 -28.03 -21.84 -13.95
C LYS A 251 -27.64 -23.32 -14.11
N ALA A 252 -26.37 -23.63 -14.21
CA ALA A 252 -25.90 -24.98 -14.50
C ALA A 252 -25.40 -25.72 -13.27
N MET A 253 -24.54 -25.11 -12.44
CA MET A 253 -23.94 -25.78 -11.30
C MET A 253 -24.94 -26.36 -10.28
N PRO A 254 -26.06 -25.68 -9.93
CA PRO A 254 -27.05 -26.25 -9.02
C PRO A 254 -27.73 -27.51 -9.57
N LYS A 255 -27.82 -27.66 -10.90
CA LYS A 255 -28.46 -28.82 -11.55
C LYS A 255 -27.47 -29.95 -11.77
N GLU A 256 -26.25 -29.60 -12.14
CA GLU A 256 -25.22 -30.56 -12.58
C GLU A 256 -24.30 -31.03 -11.43
N GLY A 257 -24.22 -30.26 -10.37
CA GLY A 257 -23.32 -30.49 -9.22
C GLY A 257 -21.97 -29.77 -9.34
N TRP A 258 -21.51 -29.24 -8.22
CA TRP A 258 -20.30 -28.41 -8.13
C TRP A 258 -18.99 -29.20 -8.35
N ASN A 259 -19.00 -30.50 -8.15
CA ASN A 259 -17.82 -31.36 -8.26
C ASN A 259 -17.79 -32.20 -9.55
N LYS A 260 -18.72 -31.96 -10.47
CA LYS A 260 -18.83 -32.74 -11.71
C LYS A 260 -17.71 -32.40 -12.71
N TRP A 261 -17.31 -31.12 -12.71
CA TRP A 261 -16.39 -30.56 -13.68
C TRP A 261 -15.01 -30.41 -13.07
N ASN A 262 -13.98 -30.85 -13.79
CA ASN A 262 -12.59 -30.62 -13.41
C ASN A 262 -12.07 -29.30 -13.94
N TYR A 263 -12.54 -28.91 -15.13
CA TYR A 263 -12.05 -27.74 -15.84
C TYR A 263 -13.20 -26.99 -16.50
N ILE A 264 -13.23 -25.66 -16.36
CA ILE A 264 -14.23 -24.78 -16.93
C ILE A 264 -13.52 -23.72 -17.77
N ASN A 265 -13.70 -23.77 -19.08
CA ASN A 265 -13.01 -22.91 -20.04
C ASN A 265 -13.94 -21.79 -20.51
N LEU A 266 -13.51 -20.54 -20.32
CA LEU A 266 -14.25 -19.31 -20.64
C LEU A 266 -13.71 -18.57 -21.86
N LYS A 267 -12.69 -19.10 -22.54
CA LYS A 267 -12.01 -18.44 -23.68
C LYS A 267 -12.93 -18.13 -24.85
N TYR A 268 -13.93 -18.96 -25.07
CA TYR A 268 -14.81 -18.87 -26.24
C TYR A 268 -15.99 -17.95 -25.98
N ASP A 269 -16.28 -17.08 -26.92
CA ASP A 269 -17.42 -16.18 -26.81
C ASP A 269 -18.74 -16.96 -26.84
N GLY A 270 -19.69 -16.52 -25.98
CA GLY A 270 -21.04 -17.07 -25.93
C GLY A 270 -21.17 -18.48 -25.36
N GLN A 271 -20.09 -19.16 -25.02
CA GLN A 271 -20.14 -20.55 -24.52
C GLN A 271 -19.19 -20.80 -23.35
N VAL A 272 -19.52 -21.81 -22.54
CA VAL A 272 -18.68 -22.35 -21.48
C VAL A 272 -18.37 -23.81 -21.83
N VAL A 273 -17.10 -24.14 -21.97
CA VAL A 273 -16.67 -25.50 -22.30
C VAL A 273 -16.13 -26.17 -21.04
N CYS A 274 -16.72 -27.31 -20.69
CA CYS A 274 -16.37 -28.01 -19.44
C CYS A 274 -15.80 -29.40 -19.76
N SER A 275 -14.78 -29.82 -19.04
CA SER A 275 -14.34 -31.22 -19.01
C SER A 275 -14.76 -31.90 -17.71
N LYS A 276 -15.19 -33.14 -17.80
CA LYS A 276 -15.55 -33.99 -16.64
C LYS A 276 -14.28 -34.45 -15.93
N ARG A 277 -14.43 -34.78 -14.67
CA ARG A 277 -13.44 -35.54 -13.92
C ARG A 277 -13.30 -36.94 -14.46
#